data_ef85e607afc843a4a969bae0d5e14e46
#
_entry.id   ef85e607afc843a4a969bae0d5e14e46
#
_cell.length_a   1.000
_cell.length_b   1.000
_cell.length_c   1.000
_cell.angle_alpha   90.00
_cell.angle_beta   90.00
_cell.angle_gamma   90.00
#
_symmetry.space_group_name_H-M   'P 1'
#
loop_
_entity.id
_entity.type
_entity.pdbx_description
1 polymer ?
#
loop_
_entity_poly.entity_id
_entity_poly.type
_entity_poly.pdbx_seq_one_letter_code
_entity_poly.pdbx_strand_id
1 'polypeptide(L)'
;MSHKLIRKDVAPIYDRVVASFLQDQKGAFFLVTNDDIFVRTMRGALRTMGMNYDSLSTAHVSSDIWKKCRDILENSSQVVMFIESKINGRSNVFDFKSLKDSFGNRLKIICITPEVSEEYVSFIAENDVDSIIVKPISINNIIQKIAFVIRPSNLFHTEVENIKSLIESNSYDEANLKIDMLLAEKPGSSICMILKGDIARKNGDIKSAENFYKEAVKESRLNLKPLQKLADLYAEVEEVKEHLKYLLLMDKISPLNHKRKISIGEQYSKNGEDEKAKKFYSDAVNIVRAQANDLLASTLMDIGVKLREVNPEQSIQFMNQALETKGSDMTREDLWMVNEMGVSLRKQGDWKGAVQTYQQALDMIPNEAGLHYNMGMAYAQGKEHYKAVCEFEKAIAASSEILQESPIIPFNIGMVYFQMNRLQEVERFMKIALKLDPGFERAKSMIEKIGSKAD
;
A
#
# COMPACT_ATOMS: atom_id res chain seq x y z
N MET A 1 -10.96 -16.85 -25.80
CA MET A 1 -10.03 -16.23 -26.80
C MET A 1 -9.30 -14.98 -26.28
N SER A 2 -9.14 -14.81 -24.96
CA SER A 2 -8.63 -13.54 -24.38
C SER A 2 -7.18 -13.60 -23.86
N HIS A 3 -6.50 -14.76 -23.91
CA HIS A 3 -5.16 -14.92 -23.34
C HIS A 3 -3.97 -14.59 -24.28
N LYS A 4 -4.21 -14.39 -25.58
CA LYS A 4 -3.13 -14.11 -26.55
C LYS A 4 -2.78 -12.62 -26.74
N LEU A 5 -3.59 -11.69 -26.25
CA LEU A 5 -3.37 -10.25 -26.42
C LEU A 5 -2.42 -9.62 -25.37
N ILE A 6 -2.17 -10.30 -24.25
CA ILE A 6 -1.40 -9.74 -23.12
C ILE A 6 0.13 -9.84 -23.33
N ARG A 7 0.61 -10.72 -24.22
CA ARG A 7 2.05 -10.98 -24.41
C ARG A 7 2.81 -10.02 -25.34
N LYS A 8 2.14 -9.11 -26.04
CA LYS A 8 2.81 -8.32 -27.09
C LYS A 8 3.68 -7.17 -26.56
N ASP A 9 3.53 -6.72 -25.32
CA ASP A 9 4.14 -5.48 -24.82
C ASP A 9 5.20 -5.66 -23.73
N VAL A 10 5.43 -6.88 -23.22
CA VAL A 10 6.51 -7.14 -22.24
C VAL A 10 7.67 -7.79 -22.94
N ALA A 11 8.83 -7.11 -22.93
CA ALA A 11 10.02 -7.62 -23.57
C ALA A 11 10.44 -8.98 -22.96
N PRO A 12 10.77 -10.00 -23.76
CA PRO A 12 11.19 -11.32 -23.31
C PRO A 12 12.38 -11.32 -22.32
N ILE A 13 13.08 -10.18 -22.24
CA ILE A 13 14.20 -9.97 -21.34
C ILE A 13 13.77 -9.90 -19.86
N TYR A 14 12.56 -9.38 -19.56
CA TYR A 14 12.07 -9.29 -18.20
C TYR A 14 11.71 -10.65 -17.62
N ASP A 15 11.12 -11.52 -18.45
CA ASP A 15 10.81 -12.90 -18.09
C ASP A 15 12.07 -13.67 -17.68
N ARG A 16 13.18 -13.49 -18.43
CA ARG A 16 14.47 -14.12 -18.15
C ARG A 16 15.09 -13.64 -16.84
N VAL A 17 14.99 -12.35 -16.54
CA VAL A 17 15.51 -11.78 -15.28
C VAL A 17 14.80 -12.39 -14.08
N VAL A 18 13.47 -12.47 -14.14
CA VAL A 18 12.68 -13.05 -13.03
C VAL A 18 12.89 -14.56 -12.92
N ALA A 19 13.01 -15.27 -14.06
CA ALA A 19 13.32 -16.70 -14.07
C ALA A 19 14.69 -17.00 -13.43
N SER A 20 15.74 -16.27 -13.85
CA SER A 20 17.09 -16.42 -13.26
C SER A 20 17.11 -16.11 -11.77
N PHE A 21 16.36 -15.10 -11.32
CA PHE A 21 16.23 -14.78 -9.90
C PHE A 21 15.68 -15.95 -9.09
N LEU A 22 14.61 -16.58 -9.55
CA LEU A 22 13.98 -17.70 -8.83
C LEU A 22 14.79 -19.01 -8.93
N GLN A 23 15.31 -19.33 -10.12
CA GLN A 23 15.92 -20.64 -10.40
C GLN A 23 17.42 -20.66 -10.11
N ASP A 24 18.16 -19.66 -10.62
CA ASP A 24 19.63 -19.66 -10.52
C ASP A 24 20.10 -19.03 -9.21
N GLN A 25 19.43 -17.95 -8.77
CA GLN A 25 19.82 -17.18 -7.59
C GLN A 25 19.10 -17.62 -6.30
N LYS A 26 18.19 -18.60 -6.39
CA LYS A 26 17.35 -19.02 -5.25
C LYS A 26 16.65 -17.87 -4.55
N GLY A 27 16.12 -16.91 -5.35
CA GLY A 27 15.33 -15.79 -4.84
C GLY A 27 13.92 -16.23 -4.47
N ALA A 28 13.24 -15.43 -3.64
CA ALA A 28 11.84 -15.66 -3.27
C ALA A 28 11.02 -14.39 -3.31
N PHE A 29 9.70 -14.54 -3.46
CA PHE A 29 8.73 -13.46 -3.34
C PHE A 29 7.94 -13.59 -2.04
N PHE A 30 7.75 -12.47 -1.37
CA PHE A 30 6.98 -12.39 -0.15
C PHE A 30 5.91 -11.28 -0.27
N LEU A 31 4.63 -11.66 -0.22
CA LEU A 31 3.49 -10.73 -0.29
C LEU A 31 2.93 -10.49 1.11
N VAL A 32 2.86 -9.22 1.49
CA VAL A 32 2.25 -8.74 2.73
C VAL A 32 1.06 -7.88 2.34
N THR A 33 -0.10 -8.52 2.18
CA THR A 33 -1.31 -7.88 1.65
C THR A 33 -2.57 -8.63 2.06
N ASN A 34 -3.66 -7.90 2.23
CA ASN A 34 -5.03 -8.43 2.39
C ASN A 34 -5.82 -8.39 1.07
N ASP A 35 -5.20 -7.92 -0.03
CA ASP A 35 -5.83 -7.80 -1.33
C ASP A 35 -5.70 -9.10 -2.14
N ASP A 36 -6.75 -9.92 -2.10
CA ASP A 36 -6.84 -11.16 -2.88
C ASP A 36 -6.75 -10.93 -4.39
N ILE A 37 -7.16 -9.75 -4.88
CA ILE A 37 -7.06 -9.40 -6.30
C ILE A 37 -5.59 -9.24 -6.66
N PHE A 38 -4.82 -8.54 -5.83
CA PHE A 38 -3.38 -8.39 -6.03
C PHE A 38 -2.65 -9.75 -5.98
N VAL A 39 -3.00 -10.61 -5.01
CA VAL A 39 -2.43 -11.98 -4.91
C VAL A 39 -2.72 -12.79 -6.17
N ARG A 40 -3.96 -12.75 -6.68
CA ARG A 40 -4.33 -13.42 -7.94
C ARG A 40 -3.59 -12.85 -9.14
N THR A 41 -3.44 -11.52 -9.20
CA THR A 41 -2.71 -10.84 -10.28
C THR A 41 -1.25 -11.23 -10.27
N MET A 42 -0.61 -11.31 -9.11
CA MET A 42 0.78 -11.75 -8.95
C MET A 42 0.96 -13.22 -9.36
N ARG A 43 0.06 -14.11 -8.93
CA ARG A 43 0.05 -15.53 -9.39
C ARG A 43 -0.13 -15.62 -10.91
N GLY A 44 -1.00 -14.77 -11.47
CA GLY A 44 -1.19 -14.65 -12.91
C GLY A 44 0.09 -14.21 -13.63
N ALA A 45 0.82 -13.25 -13.08
CA ALA A 45 2.11 -12.79 -13.61
C ALA A 45 3.13 -13.94 -13.66
N LEU A 46 3.32 -14.67 -12.55
CA LEU A 46 4.23 -15.81 -12.49
C LEU A 46 3.84 -16.92 -13.48
N ARG A 47 2.55 -17.25 -13.57
CA ARG A 47 2.04 -18.24 -14.54
C ARG A 47 2.28 -17.82 -15.99
N THR A 48 2.11 -16.53 -16.31
CA THR A 48 2.35 -16.00 -17.67
C THR A 48 3.81 -16.18 -18.09
N MET A 49 4.73 -16.11 -17.12
CA MET A 49 6.16 -16.35 -17.32
C MET A 49 6.54 -17.86 -17.29
N GLY A 50 5.56 -18.77 -17.11
CA GLY A 50 5.79 -20.21 -17.05
C GLY A 50 6.43 -20.69 -15.73
N MET A 51 6.29 -19.91 -14.64
CA MET A 51 6.89 -20.20 -13.35
C MET A 51 5.90 -20.84 -12.39
N ASN A 52 6.42 -21.72 -11.51
CA ASN A 52 5.66 -22.21 -10.38
C ASN A 52 5.57 -21.12 -9.29
N TYR A 53 4.42 -21.00 -8.65
CA TYR A 53 4.18 -20.02 -7.58
C TYR A 53 4.42 -20.58 -6.17
N ASP A 54 5.06 -21.76 -6.04
CA ASP A 54 5.43 -22.35 -4.73
C ASP A 54 6.45 -21.49 -3.96
N SER A 55 7.21 -20.65 -4.69
CA SER A 55 8.13 -19.67 -4.11
C SER A 55 7.46 -18.38 -3.63
N LEU A 56 6.11 -18.29 -3.69
CA LEU A 56 5.33 -17.14 -3.28
C LEU A 56 4.80 -17.36 -1.86
N SER A 57 5.41 -16.71 -0.88
CA SER A 57 4.93 -16.68 0.49
C SER A 57 3.97 -15.51 0.68
N THR A 58 2.93 -15.69 1.52
CA THR A 58 1.95 -14.63 1.82
C THR A 58 1.81 -14.41 3.32
N ALA A 59 1.55 -13.16 3.71
CA ALA A 59 1.13 -12.77 5.05
C ALA A 59 0.00 -11.76 4.95
N HIS A 60 -0.98 -11.88 5.85
CA HIS A 60 -2.15 -11.01 5.92
C HIS A 60 -2.11 -10.04 7.09
N VAL A 61 -1.11 -10.16 7.96
CA VAL A 61 -0.92 -9.30 9.13
C VAL A 61 0.53 -8.83 9.25
N SER A 62 0.68 -7.59 9.73
CA SER A 62 2.00 -6.95 9.86
C SER A 62 2.86 -7.57 10.99
N SER A 63 2.24 -8.22 11.99
CA SER A 63 2.96 -8.77 13.15
C SER A 63 3.96 -9.88 12.82
N ASP A 64 3.76 -10.58 11.71
CA ASP A 64 4.57 -11.76 11.34
C ASP A 64 5.65 -11.47 10.29
N ILE A 65 5.75 -10.22 9.81
CA ILE A 65 6.66 -9.86 8.70
C ILE A 65 8.11 -10.24 9.00
N TRP A 66 8.61 -9.85 10.18
CA TRP A 66 9.99 -10.08 10.58
C TRP A 66 10.35 -11.56 10.66
N LYS A 67 9.48 -12.33 11.31
CA LYS A 67 9.68 -13.78 11.46
C LYS A 67 9.64 -14.47 10.09
N LYS A 68 8.58 -14.24 9.32
CA LYS A 68 8.44 -14.86 8.00
C LYS A 68 9.54 -14.44 7.02
N CYS A 69 9.97 -13.17 7.05
CA CYS A 69 11.09 -12.73 6.23
C CYS A 69 12.37 -13.47 6.57
N ARG A 70 12.65 -13.70 7.86
CA ARG A 70 13.79 -14.47 8.33
C ARG A 70 13.70 -15.93 7.87
N ASP A 71 12.55 -16.58 8.10
CA ASP A 71 12.32 -17.99 7.72
C ASP A 71 12.50 -18.19 6.19
N ILE A 72 12.03 -17.24 5.37
CA ILE A 72 12.23 -17.29 3.91
C ILE A 72 13.72 -17.12 3.56
N LEU A 73 14.42 -16.18 4.22
CA LEU A 73 15.85 -15.92 3.97
C LEU A 73 16.80 -17.03 4.44
N GLU A 74 16.33 -17.97 5.26
CA GLU A 74 17.09 -19.19 5.59
C GLU A 74 17.27 -20.10 4.36
N ASN A 75 16.27 -20.11 3.46
CA ASN A 75 16.24 -20.97 2.28
C ASN A 75 16.45 -20.21 0.95
N SER A 76 16.55 -18.88 1.00
CA SER A 76 16.66 -18.02 -0.17
C SER A 76 17.83 -17.05 -0.04
N SER A 77 18.49 -16.75 -1.16
CA SER A 77 19.60 -15.78 -1.19
C SER A 77 19.11 -14.36 -1.02
N GLN A 78 17.95 -14.03 -1.60
CA GLN A 78 17.33 -12.71 -1.61
C GLN A 78 15.81 -12.83 -1.64
N VAL A 79 15.13 -11.88 -1.01
CA VAL A 79 13.66 -11.74 -1.00
C VAL A 79 13.26 -10.43 -1.65
N VAL A 80 12.30 -10.49 -2.57
CA VAL A 80 11.55 -9.32 -3.01
C VAL A 80 10.21 -9.30 -2.27
N MET A 81 10.08 -8.39 -1.33
CA MET A 81 8.87 -8.21 -0.54
C MET A 81 7.96 -7.20 -1.20
N PHE A 82 6.71 -7.59 -1.42
CA PHE A 82 5.61 -6.71 -1.80
C PHE A 82 4.80 -6.42 -0.55
N ILE A 83 4.74 -5.18 -0.13
CA ILE A 83 4.08 -4.81 1.11
C ILE A 83 3.15 -3.62 0.89
N GLU A 84 1.92 -3.74 1.36
CA GLU A 84 0.99 -2.61 1.33
C GLU A 84 1.48 -1.48 2.24
N SER A 85 1.31 -0.24 1.79
CA SER A 85 1.62 0.95 2.60
C SER A 85 0.85 0.97 3.91
N LYS A 86 -0.41 0.47 3.86
CA LYS A 86 -1.26 0.26 5.05
C LYS A 86 -1.96 -1.09 4.96
N ILE A 87 -2.05 -1.81 6.08
CA ILE A 87 -2.85 -3.02 6.24
C ILE A 87 -3.70 -2.85 7.50
N ASN A 88 -5.01 -3.00 7.37
CA ASN A 88 -5.94 -2.85 8.48
C ASN A 88 -5.75 -1.51 9.24
N GLY A 89 -5.61 -0.41 8.50
CA GLY A 89 -5.36 0.93 9.05
C GLY A 89 -3.96 1.18 9.61
N ARG A 90 -3.14 0.13 9.82
CA ARG A 90 -1.76 0.27 10.27
C ARG A 90 -0.84 0.61 9.10
N SER A 91 -0.09 1.71 9.21
CA SER A 91 0.96 2.05 8.26
C SER A 91 2.18 1.15 8.43
N ASN A 92 2.62 0.52 7.33
CA ASN A 92 3.85 -0.26 7.28
C ASN A 92 5.06 0.56 6.82
N VAL A 93 4.85 1.80 6.35
CA VAL A 93 5.90 2.66 5.78
C VAL A 93 7.03 2.91 6.78
N PHE A 94 6.70 3.02 8.07
CA PHE A 94 7.68 3.27 9.14
C PHE A 94 8.57 2.05 9.45
N ASP A 95 8.11 0.84 9.07
CA ASP A 95 8.86 -0.39 9.28
C ASP A 95 9.92 -0.63 8.17
N PHE A 96 9.80 0.02 7.01
CA PHE A 96 10.63 -0.25 5.84
C PHE A 96 12.12 -0.05 6.11
N LYS A 97 12.49 1.08 6.71
CA LYS A 97 13.88 1.36 7.04
C LYS A 97 14.44 0.32 8.01
N SER A 98 13.70 -0.01 9.07
CA SER A 98 14.12 -1.01 10.06
C SER A 98 14.24 -2.41 9.46
N LEU A 99 13.37 -2.77 8.50
CA LEU A 99 13.46 -4.01 7.72
C LEU A 99 14.74 -4.02 6.87
N LYS A 100 15.03 -2.91 6.18
CA LYS A 100 16.27 -2.77 5.40
C LYS A 100 17.51 -2.84 6.26
N ASP A 101 17.51 -2.18 7.42
CA ASP A 101 18.62 -2.21 8.37
C ASP A 101 18.87 -3.64 8.90
N SER A 102 17.80 -4.43 9.10
CA SER A 102 17.92 -5.81 9.62
C SER A 102 18.35 -6.85 8.59
N PHE A 103 17.91 -6.72 7.34
CA PHE A 103 18.13 -7.73 6.30
C PHE A 103 19.07 -7.28 5.18
N GLY A 104 19.46 -6.01 5.16
CA GLY A 104 20.41 -5.42 4.22
C GLY A 104 20.01 -5.63 2.76
N ASN A 105 21.02 -5.88 1.92
CA ASN A 105 20.84 -6.08 0.48
C ASN A 105 20.08 -7.38 0.11
N ARG A 106 19.88 -8.28 1.08
CA ARG A 106 19.10 -9.50 0.87
C ARG A 106 17.59 -9.26 0.80
N LEU A 107 17.13 -8.08 1.22
CA LEU A 107 15.73 -7.68 1.16
C LEU A 107 15.54 -6.52 0.17
N LYS A 108 14.66 -6.72 -0.81
CA LYS A 108 14.14 -5.67 -1.68
C LYS A 108 12.68 -5.42 -1.33
N ILE A 109 12.28 -4.15 -1.23
CA ILE A 109 10.93 -3.75 -0.83
C ILE A 109 10.24 -3.03 -1.99
N ILE A 110 9.11 -3.58 -2.44
CA ILE A 110 8.16 -2.93 -3.35
C ILE A 110 6.93 -2.56 -2.52
N CYS A 111 6.73 -1.27 -2.30
CA CYS A 111 5.56 -0.79 -1.58
C CYS A 111 4.35 -0.73 -2.52
N ILE A 112 3.21 -1.23 -2.06
CA ILE A 112 1.93 -1.20 -2.77
C ILE A 112 1.05 -0.16 -2.07
N THR A 113 0.45 0.76 -2.83
CA THR A 113 -0.46 1.77 -2.28
C THR A 113 -1.64 2.04 -3.23
N PRO A 114 -2.87 2.23 -2.72
CA PRO A 114 -3.97 2.76 -3.49
C PRO A 114 -3.91 4.29 -3.63
N GLU A 115 -3.13 4.96 -2.78
CA GLU A 115 -3.05 6.41 -2.72
C GLU A 115 -2.10 6.97 -3.78
N VAL A 116 -2.58 7.97 -4.53
CA VAL A 116 -1.89 8.61 -5.66
C VAL A 116 -1.39 10.03 -5.33
N SER A 117 -1.60 10.53 -4.09
CA SER A 117 -1.13 11.87 -3.74
C SER A 117 0.41 11.95 -3.80
N GLU A 118 0.92 13.02 -4.40
CA GLU A 118 2.37 13.21 -4.56
C GLU A 118 3.08 13.25 -3.20
N GLU A 119 2.43 13.82 -2.17
CA GLU A 119 2.94 13.92 -0.82
C GLU A 119 3.14 12.54 -0.17
N TYR A 120 2.15 11.65 -0.33
CA TYR A 120 2.22 10.31 0.26
C TYR A 120 3.21 9.40 -0.48
N VAL A 121 3.21 9.45 -1.81
CA VAL A 121 4.20 8.71 -2.62
C VAL A 121 5.63 9.17 -2.31
N SER A 122 5.84 10.48 -2.16
CA SER A 122 7.13 11.06 -1.76
C SER A 122 7.54 10.61 -0.36
N PHE A 123 6.59 10.56 0.58
CA PHE A 123 6.82 10.04 1.93
C PHE A 123 7.20 8.56 1.94
N ILE A 124 6.54 7.72 1.13
CA ILE A 124 6.94 6.31 0.96
C ILE A 124 8.37 6.22 0.40
N ALA A 125 8.69 7.03 -0.62
CA ALA A 125 10.00 7.00 -1.27
C ALA A 125 11.15 7.41 -0.33
N GLU A 126 10.89 8.23 0.70
CA GLU A 126 11.88 8.60 1.74
C GLU A 126 12.24 7.44 2.68
N ASN A 127 11.45 6.37 2.71
CA ASN A 127 11.60 5.26 3.66
C ASN A 127 12.32 4.04 3.07
N ASP A 128 13.30 4.25 2.19
CA ASP A 128 14.21 3.23 1.64
C ASP A 128 13.52 2.08 0.89
N VAL A 129 12.43 2.37 0.16
CA VAL A 129 11.81 1.39 -0.76
C VAL A 129 12.55 1.31 -2.09
N ASP A 130 12.64 0.11 -2.66
CA ASP A 130 13.26 -0.10 -3.97
C ASP A 130 12.30 0.30 -5.12
N SER A 131 10.99 0.18 -4.92
CA SER A 131 9.97 0.62 -5.88
C SER A 131 8.61 0.83 -5.22
N ILE A 132 7.72 1.57 -5.91
CA ILE A 132 6.34 1.81 -5.48
C ILE A 132 5.40 1.35 -6.59
N ILE A 133 4.35 0.65 -6.20
CA ILE A 133 3.23 0.26 -7.06
C ILE A 133 1.99 0.99 -6.59
N VAL A 134 1.41 1.80 -7.47
CA VAL A 134 0.10 2.40 -7.25
C VAL A 134 -0.96 1.52 -7.90
N LYS A 135 -2.01 1.19 -7.15
CA LYS A 135 -3.14 0.38 -7.64
C LYS A 135 -4.13 1.25 -8.44
N PRO A 136 -4.81 0.68 -9.45
CA PRO A 136 -4.70 -0.69 -9.97
C PRO A 136 -3.47 -0.89 -10.86
N ILE A 137 -2.93 -2.12 -10.90
CA ILE A 137 -1.75 -2.44 -11.71
C ILE A 137 -2.00 -3.65 -12.62
N SER A 138 -1.48 -3.58 -13.85
CA SER A 138 -1.53 -4.67 -14.82
C SER A 138 -0.43 -5.72 -14.57
N ILE A 139 -0.65 -6.95 -15.05
CA ILE A 139 0.34 -8.05 -15.01
C ILE A 139 1.67 -7.61 -15.62
N ASN A 140 1.65 -6.94 -16.76
CA ASN A 140 2.86 -6.50 -17.46
C ASN A 140 3.66 -5.50 -16.63
N ASN A 141 2.98 -4.55 -15.98
CA ASN A 141 3.64 -3.58 -15.11
C ASN A 141 4.22 -4.23 -13.85
N ILE A 142 3.58 -5.27 -13.29
CA ILE A 142 4.15 -6.05 -12.18
C ILE A 142 5.44 -6.72 -12.62
N ILE A 143 5.45 -7.45 -13.73
CA ILE A 143 6.64 -8.14 -14.26
C ILE A 143 7.78 -7.16 -14.50
N GLN A 144 7.48 -6.00 -15.10
CA GLN A 144 8.45 -4.96 -15.34
C GLN A 144 9.04 -4.41 -14.03
N LYS A 145 8.21 -4.11 -13.03
CA LYS A 145 8.66 -3.63 -11.72
C LYS A 145 9.53 -4.64 -11.00
N ILE A 146 9.15 -5.92 -11.02
CA ILE A 146 9.94 -7.02 -10.45
C ILE A 146 11.32 -7.06 -11.11
N ALA A 147 11.37 -7.10 -12.43
CA ALA A 147 12.62 -7.19 -13.17
C ALA A 147 13.55 -6.01 -12.88
N PHE A 148 13.01 -4.79 -12.79
CA PHE A 148 13.79 -3.60 -12.44
C PHE A 148 14.35 -3.63 -11.02
N VAL A 149 13.62 -4.20 -10.07
CA VAL A 149 14.07 -4.29 -8.67
C VAL A 149 15.13 -5.39 -8.48
N ILE A 150 14.95 -6.51 -9.17
CA ILE A 150 15.90 -7.65 -9.10
C ILE A 150 17.21 -7.31 -9.84
N ARG A 151 17.07 -6.86 -11.06
CA ARG A 151 18.18 -6.48 -11.91
C ARG A 151 17.84 -5.17 -12.59
N PRO A 152 18.23 -4.04 -11.99
CA PRO A 152 18.13 -2.76 -12.66
C PRO A 152 18.80 -2.88 -14.02
N SER A 153 18.02 -2.92 -15.07
CA SER A 153 18.43 -3.32 -16.43
C SER A 153 19.21 -2.23 -17.17
N ASN A 154 19.94 -1.41 -16.42
CA ASN A 154 20.79 -0.39 -17.00
C ASN A 154 22.22 -0.58 -16.53
N LEU A 155 23.13 -0.75 -17.48
CA LEU A 155 24.56 -0.50 -17.29
C LEU A 155 24.79 0.74 -16.41
N PHE A 156 23.94 1.77 -16.61
CA PHE A 156 23.90 2.98 -15.81
C PHE A 156 23.73 2.74 -14.30
N HIS A 157 22.81 1.89 -13.87
CA HIS A 157 22.61 1.64 -12.42
C HIS A 157 23.75 0.83 -11.81
N THR A 158 24.26 -0.17 -12.53
CA THR A 158 25.42 -0.94 -12.11
C THR A 158 26.65 -0.05 -11.99
N GLU A 159 26.84 0.87 -12.93
CA GLU A 159 27.92 1.86 -12.86
C GLU A 159 27.73 2.85 -11.72
N VAL A 160 26.49 3.29 -11.43
CA VAL A 160 26.18 4.13 -10.25
C VAL A 160 26.59 3.44 -8.95
N GLU A 161 26.27 2.15 -8.77
CA GLU A 161 26.68 1.41 -7.56
C GLU A 161 28.21 1.22 -7.50
N ASN A 162 28.84 0.98 -8.62
CA ASN A 162 30.30 0.90 -8.74
C ASN A 162 30.97 2.23 -8.36
N ILE A 163 30.41 3.34 -8.83
CA ILE A 163 30.87 4.70 -8.49
C ILE A 163 30.73 4.96 -7.00
N LYS A 164 29.61 4.58 -6.38
CA LYS A 164 29.43 4.72 -4.92
C LYS A 164 30.50 3.96 -4.13
N SER A 165 30.80 2.73 -4.53
CA SER A 165 31.87 1.93 -3.94
C SER A 165 33.25 2.59 -4.09
N LEU A 166 33.53 3.21 -5.25
CA LEU A 166 34.77 3.98 -5.46
C LEU A 166 34.82 5.23 -4.57
N ILE A 167 33.70 5.90 -4.36
CA ILE A 167 33.62 7.05 -3.44
C ILE A 167 33.85 6.60 -1.99
N GLU A 168 33.32 5.45 -1.59
CA GLU A 168 33.53 4.87 -0.25
C GLU A 168 35.01 4.47 -0.03
N SER A 169 35.67 3.97 -1.08
CA SER A 169 37.10 3.64 -1.05
C SER A 169 38.04 4.83 -1.27
N ASN A 170 37.50 6.07 -1.36
CA ASN A 170 38.22 7.32 -1.64
C ASN A 170 38.94 7.36 -3.01
N SER A 171 38.53 6.53 -3.97
CA SER A 171 39.07 6.50 -5.33
C SER A 171 38.38 7.56 -6.22
N TYR A 172 38.52 8.86 -5.86
CA TYR A 172 37.73 9.95 -6.43
C TYR A 172 38.01 10.24 -7.90
N ASP A 173 39.26 10.07 -8.38
CA ASP A 173 39.63 10.31 -9.76
C ASP A 173 38.95 9.30 -10.70
N GLU A 174 38.97 8.01 -10.33
CA GLU A 174 38.29 6.97 -11.10
C GLU A 174 36.77 7.13 -11.05
N ALA A 175 36.23 7.50 -9.86
CA ALA A 175 34.81 7.79 -9.71
C ALA A 175 34.36 8.94 -10.62
N ASN A 176 35.11 10.06 -10.66
CA ASN A 176 34.82 11.20 -11.54
C ASN A 176 34.86 10.82 -13.01
N LEU A 177 35.86 10.06 -13.47
CA LEU A 177 35.95 9.58 -14.84
C LEU A 177 34.70 8.79 -15.25
N LYS A 178 34.26 7.86 -14.40
CA LYS A 178 33.05 7.06 -14.64
C LYS A 178 31.79 7.91 -14.61
N ILE A 179 31.69 8.90 -13.73
CA ILE A 179 30.56 9.85 -13.71
C ILE A 179 30.50 10.66 -15.01
N ASP A 180 31.64 11.13 -15.52
CA ASP A 180 31.71 11.89 -16.76
C ASP A 180 31.29 11.04 -17.97
N MET A 181 31.65 9.77 -18.01
CA MET A 181 31.16 8.82 -19.01
C MET A 181 29.64 8.65 -18.96
N LEU A 182 29.06 8.50 -17.76
CA LEU A 182 27.61 8.40 -17.59
C LEU A 182 26.89 9.70 -17.97
N LEU A 183 27.47 10.86 -17.68
CA LEU A 183 26.91 12.16 -18.10
C LEU A 183 26.99 12.39 -19.59
N ALA A 184 27.98 11.85 -20.28
CA ALA A 184 28.05 11.87 -21.73
C ALA A 184 26.90 11.06 -22.37
N GLU A 185 26.53 9.92 -21.76
CA GLU A 185 25.40 9.10 -22.22
C GLU A 185 24.04 9.70 -21.83
N LYS A 186 23.94 10.28 -20.62
CA LYS A 186 22.72 10.86 -20.07
C LYS A 186 23.00 12.24 -19.46
N PRO A 187 23.05 13.28 -20.27
CA PRO A 187 23.15 14.67 -19.79
C PRO A 187 22.00 15.01 -18.84
N GLY A 188 22.27 15.76 -17.78
CA GLY A 188 21.25 16.14 -16.80
C GLY A 188 20.87 15.06 -15.79
N SER A 189 21.67 14.00 -15.63
CA SER A 189 21.41 12.97 -14.62
C SER A 189 21.55 13.52 -13.19
N SER A 190 20.45 13.70 -12.49
CA SER A 190 20.40 14.15 -11.07
C SER A 190 21.27 13.26 -10.17
N ILE A 191 21.31 11.94 -10.40
CA ILE A 191 22.14 11.00 -9.63
C ILE A 191 23.64 11.30 -9.84
N CYS A 192 24.08 11.51 -11.09
CA CYS A 192 25.47 11.84 -11.38
C CYS A 192 25.89 13.16 -10.76
N MET A 193 25.00 14.17 -10.77
CA MET A 193 25.25 15.44 -10.11
C MET A 193 25.37 15.27 -8.57
N ILE A 194 24.51 14.45 -7.95
CA ILE A 194 24.63 14.13 -6.54
C ILE A 194 25.99 13.50 -6.22
N LEU A 195 26.44 12.52 -7.03
CA LEU A 195 27.73 11.85 -6.82
C LEU A 195 28.91 12.79 -6.97
N LYS A 196 28.89 13.71 -7.96
CA LYS A 196 29.89 14.78 -8.05
C LYS A 196 29.89 15.68 -6.83
N GLY A 197 28.71 16.06 -6.37
CA GLY A 197 28.55 16.82 -5.13
C GLY A 197 29.10 16.09 -3.91
N ASP A 198 28.87 14.78 -3.80
CA ASP A 198 29.40 13.96 -2.70
C ASP A 198 30.93 13.89 -2.72
N ILE A 199 31.55 13.76 -3.90
CA ILE A 199 33.01 13.82 -4.06
C ILE A 199 33.55 15.20 -3.65
N ALA A 200 32.96 16.28 -4.17
CA ALA A 200 33.36 17.64 -3.85
C ALA A 200 33.29 17.92 -2.34
N ARG A 201 32.18 17.48 -1.67
CA ARG A 201 32.00 17.59 -0.22
C ARG A 201 33.06 16.83 0.54
N LYS A 202 33.38 15.60 0.15
CA LYS A 202 34.45 14.81 0.78
C LYS A 202 35.84 15.43 0.62
N ASN A 203 36.06 16.15 -0.47
CA ASN A 203 37.28 16.91 -0.72
C ASN A 203 37.31 18.29 0.00
N GLY A 204 36.25 18.65 0.74
CA GLY A 204 36.13 19.92 1.42
C GLY A 204 35.75 21.11 0.51
N ASP A 205 35.46 20.88 -0.77
CA ASP A 205 35.01 21.92 -1.69
C ASP A 205 33.49 22.12 -1.58
N ILE A 206 33.10 22.89 -0.56
CA ILE A 206 31.71 23.18 -0.22
C ILE A 206 31.01 23.92 -1.36
N LYS A 207 31.69 24.82 -2.08
CA LYS A 207 31.08 25.59 -3.19
C LYS A 207 30.73 24.69 -4.39
N SER A 208 31.64 23.83 -4.78
CA SER A 208 31.38 22.87 -5.87
C SER A 208 30.30 21.86 -5.47
N ALA A 209 30.31 21.36 -4.24
CA ALA A 209 29.26 20.45 -3.71
C ALA A 209 27.87 21.11 -3.80
N GLU A 210 27.76 22.35 -3.31
CA GLU A 210 26.52 23.15 -3.38
C GLU A 210 26.01 23.31 -4.82
N ASN A 211 26.90 23.66 -5.73
CA ASN A 211 26.53 23.85 -7.14
C ASN A 211 26.01 22.56 -7.76
N PHE A 212 26.71 21.45 -7.58
CA PHE A 212 26.27 20.16 -8.11
C PHE A 212 24.92 19.70 -7.51
N TYR A 213 24.70 19.88 -6.22
CA TYR A 213 23.42 19.53 -5.59
C TYR A 213 22.29 20.45 -6.09
N LYS A 214 22.54 21.75 -6.31
CA LYS A 214 21.56 22.68 -6.91
C LYS A 214 21.20 22.30 -8.36
N GLU A 215 22.17 21.86 -9.14
CA GLU A 215 21.92 21.34 -10.48
C GLU A 215 21.05 20.06 -10.41
N ALA A 216 21.37 19.14 -9.50
CA ALA A 216 20.57 17.95 -9.29
C ALA A 216 19.12 18.25 -8.91
N VAL A 217 18.84 19.33 -8.13
CA VAL A 217 17.47 19.78 -7.83
C VAL A 217 16.75 20.31 -9.06
N LYS A 218 17.43 21.02 -9.97
CA LYS A 218 16.83 21.55 -11.21
C LYS A 218 16.35 20.41 -12.14
N GLU A 219 17.15 19.35 -12.24
CA GLU A 219 16.87 18.20 -13.09
C GLU A 219 15.75 17.30 -12.56
N SER A 220 15.46 17.33 -11.27
CA SER A 220 14.43 16.49 -10.66
C SER A 220 13.76 17.18 -9.45
N ARG A 221 12.73 17.97 -9.74
CA ARG A 221 12.06 18.83 -8.74
C ARG A 221 11.36 18.07 -7.61
N LEU A 222 10.94 16.82 -7.84
CA LEU A 222 10.26 15.98 -6.85
C LEU A 222 11.21 15.01 -6.13
N ASN A 223 12.48 15.00 -6.50
CA ASN A 223 13.48 14.17 -5.84
C ASN A 223 13.99 14.83 -4.57
N LEU A 224 13.67 14.25 -3.42
CA LEU A 224 14.09 14.78 -2.12
C LEU A 224 15.57 14.59 -1.83
N LYS A 225 16.25 13.64 -2.49
CA LYS A 225 17.69 13.37 -2.23
C LYS A 225 18.61 14.57 -2.42
N PRO A 226 18.52 15.34 -3.54
CA PRO A 226 19.37 16.52 -3.70
C PRO A 226 19.07 17.61 -2.65
N LEU A 227 17.80 17.79 -2.28
CA LEU A 227 17.40 18.73 -1.24
C LEU A 227 17.94 18.32 0.14
N GLN A 228 17.91 17.02 0.46
CA GLN A 228 18.50 16.47 1.67
C GLN A 228 20.02 16.73 1.70
N LYS A 229 20.72 16.49 0.56
CA LYS A 229 22.16 16.76 0.45
C LYS A 229 22.51 18.23 0.70
N LEU A 230 21.68 19.15 0.20
CA LEU A 230 21.83 20.58 0.47
C LEU A 230 21.55 20.93 1.93
N ALA A 231 20.50 20.37 2.51
CA ALA A 231 20.22 20.55 3.93
C ALA A 231 21.37 20.05 4.82
N ASP A 232 21.89 18.84 4.54
CA ASP A 232 23.02 18.26 5.26
C ASP A 232 24.29 19.11 5.12
N LEU A 233 24.56 19.63 3.91
CA LEU A 233 25.70 20.50 3.63
C LEU A 233 25.65 21.79 4.46
N TYR A 234 24.48 22.45 4.49
CA TYR A 234 24.29 23.69 5.23
C TYR A 234 24.22 23.46 6.75
N ALA A 235 23.82 22.27 7.20
CA ALA A 235 23.93 21.89 8.61
C ALA A 235 25.40 21.76 9.05
N GLU A 236 26.27 21.19 8.19
CA GLU A 236 27.72 21.06 8.48
C GLU A 236 28.45 22.38 8.55
N VAL A 237 28.09 23.35 7.71
CA VAL A 237 28.70 24.69 7.72
C VAL A 237 27.98 25.67 8.64
N GLU A 238 27.04 25.20 9.44
CA GLU A 238 26.26 25.95 10.42
C GLU A 238 25.47 27.15 9.84
N GLU A 239 25.12 27.08 8.55
CA GLU A 239 24.30 28.09 7.85
C GLU A 239 22.82 27.87 8.11
N VAL A 240 22.34 28.28 9.27
CA VAL A 240 20.98 28.03 9.81
C VAL A 240 19.86 28.41 8.82
N LYS A 241 20.01 29.57 8.15
CA LYS A 241 18.96 30.08 7.24
C LYS A 241 18.81 29.21 5.99
N GLU A 242 19.91 28.81 5.35
CA GLU A 242 19.88 27.96 4.17
C GLU A 242 19.48 26.54 4.55
N HIS A 243 19.95 26.00 5.68
CA HIS A 243 19.50 24.71 6.21
C HIS A 243 17.97 24.68 6.38
N LEU A 244 17.40 25.66 7.09
CA LEU A 244 15.96 25.80 7.28
C LEU A 244 15.20 25.90 5.95
N LYS A 245 15.69 26.65 4.99
CA LYS A 245 15.09 26.81 3.66
C LYS A 245 14.93 25.46 2.95
N TYR A 246 15.96 24.61 2.94
CA TYR A 246 15.90 23.31 2.29
C TYR A 246 15.03 22.31 3.05
N LEU A 247 15.03 22.33 4.38
CA LEU A 247 14.08 21.56 5.19
C LEU A 247 12.63 21.93 4.88
N LEU A 248 12.31 23.23 4.74
CA LEU A 248 10.96 23.69 4.36
C LEU A 248 10.56 23.29 2.94
N LEU A 249 11.51 23.31 1.99
CA LEU A 249 11.25 22.83 0.63
C LEU A 249 10.92 21.33 0.62
N MET A 250 11.65 20.54 1.38
CA MET A 250 11.36 19.11 1.54
C MET A 250 10.03 18.87 2.24
N ASP A 251 9.71 19.67 3.26
CA ASP A 251 8.46 19.56 4.02
C ASP A 251 7.23 19.87 3.14
N LYS A 252 7.38 20.77 2.18
CA LYS A 252 6.33 21.08 1.20
C LYS A 252 6.06 19.90 0.26
N ILE A 253 7.07 19.12 -0.10
CA ILE A 253 6.94 17.96 -0.99
C ILE A 253 6.41 16.74 -0.22
N SER A 254 6.87 16.54 1.01
CA SER A 254 6.54 15.39 1.86
C SER A 254 6.26 15.84 3.30
N PRO A 255 5.04 16.33 3.60
CA PRO A 255 4.70 16.94 4.89
C PRO A 255 4.55 15.94 6.06
N LEU A 256 4.52 14.62 5.79
CA LEU A 256 4.26 13.59 6.79
C LEU A 256 5.51 13.10 7.54
N ASN A 257 6.68 13.67 7.27
CA ASN A 257 7.91 13.30 7.97
C ASN A 257 8.05 14.07 9.30
N HIS A 258 7.65 13.42 10.40
CA HIS A 258 7.69 14.02 11.74
C HIS A 258 9.11 14.41 12.20
N LYS A 259 10.17 13.66 11.78
CA LYS A 259 11.55 13.98 12.13
C LYS A 259 11.98 15.30 11.49
N ARG A 260 11.60 15.53 10.24
CA ARG A 260 11.84 16.80 9.55
C ARG A 260 11.10 17.95 10.21
N LYS A 261 9.84 17.76 10.64
CA LYS A 261 9.10 18.77 11.42
C LYS A 261 9.85 19.16 12.70
N ILE A 262 10.41 18.18 13.42
CA ILE A 262 11.24 18.45 14.61
C ILE A 262 12.47 19.26 14.23
N SER A 263 13.20 18.88 13.17
CA SER A 263 14.39 19.64 12.72
C SER A 263 14.06 21.08 12.32
N ILE A 264 12.92 21.28 11.63
CA ILE A 264 12.46 22.64 11.28
C ILE A 264 12.16 23.45 12.55
N GLY A 265 11.44 22.85 13.52
CA GLY A 265 11.15 23.47 14.81
C GLY A 265 12.43 23.89 15.54
N GLU A 266 13.45 23.02 15.55
CA GLU A 266 14.76 23.31 16.15
C GLU A 266 15.44 24.50 15.47
N GLN A 267 15.44 24.58 14.13
CA GLN A 267 16.02 25.73 13.44
C GLN A 267 15.27 27.03 13.72
N TYR A 268 13.92 27.00 13.82
CA TYR A 268 13.15 28.16 14.23
C TYR A 268 13.45 28.59 15.68
N SER A 269 13.59 27.62 16.60
CA SER A 269 14.02 27.95 17.99
C SER A 269 15.41 28.58 18.04
N LYS A 270 16.37 28.06 17.26
CA LYS A 270 17.73 28.67 17.16
C LYS A 270 17.69 30.09 16.62
N ASN A 271 16.70 30.42 15.79
CA ASN A 271 16.49 31.78 15.26
C ASN A 271 15.66 32.68 16.17
N GLY A 272 15.20 32.20 17.34
CA GLY A 272 14.35 32.97 18.26
C GLY A 272 12.88 33.10 17.78
N GLU A 273 12.44 32.26 16.83
CA GLU A 273 11.10 32.28 16.27
C GLU A 273 10.20 31.21 16.94
N ASP A 274 10.05 31.35 18.29
CA ASP A 274 9.47 30.31 19.15
C ASP A 274 8.03 29.89 18.77
N GLU A 275 7.19 30.82 18.30
CA GLU A 275 5.81 30.49 17.87
C GLU A 275 5.80 29.57 16.62
N LYS A 276 6.72 29.80 15.68
CA LYS A 276 6.85 28.90 14.52
C LYS A 276 7.42 27.56 14.93
N ALA A 277 8.42 27.54 15.81
CA ALA A 277 8.97 26.32 16.36
C ALA A 277 7.89 25.46 17.03
N LYS A 278 7.08 26.07 17.89
CA LYS A 278 5.96 25.41 18.59
C LYS A 278 4.95 24.80 17.61
N LYS A 279 4.63 25.50 16.51
CA LYS A 279 3.76 24.98 15.46
C LYS A 279 4.33 23.69 14.86
N PHE A 280 5.59 23.69 14.42
CA PHE A 280 6.20 22.51 13.80
C PHE A 280 6.36 21.34 14.78
N TYR A 281 6.67 21.61 16.05
CA TYR A 281 6.66 20.56 17.09
C TYR A 281 5.26 19.98 17.31
N SER A 282 4.23 20.83 17.33
CA SER A 282 2.84 20.36 17.42
C SER A 282 2.45 19.50 16.23
N ASP A 283 2.82 19.91 15.00
CA ASP A 283 2.56 19.14 13.78
C ASP A 283 3.27 17.76 13.86
N ALA A 284 4.52 17.71 14.34
CA ALA A 284 5.23 16.44 14.53
C ALA A 284 4.51 15.52 15.53
N VAL A 285 4.05 16.05 16.65
CA VAL A 285 3.30 15.31 17.67
C VAL A 285 1.98 14.79 17.09
N ASN A 286 1.27 15.61 16.31
CA ASN A 286 0.00 15.20 15.70
C ASN A 286 0.19 14.06 14.68
N ILE A 287 1.25 14.12 13.86
CA ILE A 287 1.59 13.02 12.94
C ILE A 287 1.81 11.71 13.71
N VAL A 288 2.64 11.75 14.76
CA VAL A 288 2.95 10.55 15.57
C VAL A 288 1.71 10.05 16.32
N ARG A 289 0.87 10.96 16.83
CA ARG A 289 -0.39 10.60 17.51
C ARG A 289 -1.36 9.88 16.56
N ALA A 290 -1.53 10.41 15.34
CA ALA A 290 -2.39 9.75 14.34
C ALA A 290 -1.90 8.33 14.04
N GLN A 291 -0.59 8.11 13.89
CA GLN A 291 0.00 6.79 13.68
C GLN A 291 -0.20 5.85 14.87
N ALA A 292 -0.04 6.36 16.09
CA ALA A 292 -0.27 5.58 17.30
C ALA A 292 -1.75 5.17 17.43
N ASN A 293 -2.68 6.05 17.10
CA ASN A 293 -4.11 5.76 17.09
C ASN A 293 -4.46 4.71 16.03
N ASP A 294 -3.88 4.77 14.83
CA ASP A 294 -4.07 3.76 13.79
C ASP A 294 -3.59 2.37 14.27
N LEU A 295 -2.42 2.31 14.89
CA LEU A 295 -1.89 1.07 15.45
C LEU A 295 -2.75 0.54 16.59
N LEU A 296 -3.20 1.39 17.51
CA LEU A 296 -4.05 1.01 18.63
C LEU A 296 -5.39 0.48 18.11
N ALA A 297 -6.07 1.20 17.24
CA ALA A 297 -7.36 0.81 16.67
C ALA A 297 -7.27 -0.52 15.93
N SER A 298 -6.25 -0.72 15.09
CA SER A 298 -6.06 -1.99 14.37
C SER A 298 -5.80 -3.16 15.33
N THR A 299 -5.00 -2.93 16.38
CA THR A 299 -4.71 -3.96 17.40
C THR A 299 -5.97 -4.35 18.17
N LEU A 300 -6.76 -3.38 18.62
CA LEU A 300 -8.04 -3.62 19.29
C LEU A 300 -9.01 -4.40 18.40
N MET A 301 -9.08 -4.05 17.11
CA MET A 301 -9.92 -4.77 16.15
C MET A 301 -9.46 -6.21 15.95
N ASP A 302 -8.15 -6.45 15.80
CA ASP A 302 -7.58 -7.79 15.68
C ASP A 302 -7.91 -8.67 16.91
N ILE A 303 -7.83 -8.10 18.12
CA ILE A 303 -8.25 -8.79 19.36
C ILE A 303 -9.73 -9.13 19.28
N GLY A 304 -10.56 -8.17 18.90
CA GLY A 304 -12.00 -8.38 18.75
C GLY A 304 -12.33 -9.51 17.76
N VAL A 305 -11.68 -9.52 16.59
CA VAL A 305 -11.85 -10.58 15.58
C VAL A 305 -11.48 -11.96 16.14
N LYS A 306 -10.37 -12.08 16.86
CA LYS A 306 -9.92 -13.33 17.46
C LYS A 306 -10.86 -13.83 18.56
N LEU A 307 -11.48 -12.93 19.30
CA LEU A 307 -12.42 -13.27 20.36
C LEU A 307 -13.83 -13.63 19.87
N ARG A 308 -14.16 -13.37 18.62
CA ARG A 308 -15.51 -13.47 18.04
C ARG A 308 -16.23 -14.80 18.35
N GLU A 309 -15.52 -15.91 18.23
CA GLU A 309 -16.09 -17.25 18.44
C GLU A 309 -15.90 -17.75 19.90
N VAL A 310 -14.95 -17.18 20.64
CA VAL A 310 -14.60 -17.62 22.03
C VAL A 310 -15.33 -16.80 23.06
N ASN A 311 -15.37 -15.50 22.91
CA ASN A 311 -16.04 -14.56 23.80
C ASN A 311 -16.66 -13.41 23.03
N PRO A 312 -17.89 -13.61 22.48
CA PRO A 312 -18.53 -12.62 21.60
C PRO A 312 -18.76 -11.26 22.26
N GLU A 313 -19.05 -11.23 23.57
CA GLU A 313 -19.26 -9.96 24.29
C GLU A 313 -17.99 -9.12 24.38
N GLN A 314 -16.87 -9.71 24.78
CA GLN A 314 -15.59 -9.03 24.80
C GLN A 314 -15.13 -8.65 23.36
N SER A 315 -15.42 -9.49 22.36
CA SER A 315 -15.17 -9.17 20.97
C SER A 315 -15.79 -7.82 20.60
N ILE A 316 -17.07 -7.61 20.88
CA ILE A 316 -17.77 -6.36 20.60
C ILE A 316 -17.17 -5.20 21.41
N GLN A 317 -16.79 -5.40 22.66
CA GLN A 317 -16.16 -4.35 23.48
C GLN A 317 -14.85 -3.86 22.85
N PHE A 318 -13.95 -4.76 22.42
CA PHE A 318 -12.69 -4.38 21.78
C PHE A 318 -12.91 -3.72 20.40
N MET A 319 -13.88 -4.20 19.62
CA MET A 319 -14.21 -3.59 18.34
C MET A 319 -14.80 -2.18 18.50
N ASN A 320 -15.66 -1.95 19.51
CA ASN A 320 -16.14 -0.62 19.85
C ASN A 320 -15.00 0.34 20.21
N GLN A 321 -14.08 -0.10 21.09
CA GLN A 321 -12.91 0.70 21.45
C GLN A 321 -12.05 1.03 20.24
N ALA A 322 -11.92 0.12 19.28
CA ALA A 322 -11.21 0.38 18.03
C ALA A 322 -11.86 1.50 17.21
N LEU A 323 -13.19 1.42 17.03
CA LEU A 323 -13.95 2.44 16.29
C LEU A 323 -13.93 3.79 17.01
N GLU A 324 -14.04 3.81 18.34
CA GLU A 324 -13.92 5.03 19.17
C GLU A 324 -12.52 5.65 19.06
N THR A 325 -11.46 4.83 19.01
CA THR A 325 -10.08 5.31 18.84
C THR A 325 -9.89 6.03 17.50
N LYS A 326 -10.55 5.57 16.44
CA LYS A 326 -10.54 6.24 15.14
C LYS A 326 -11.43 7.50 15.15
N GLY A 327 -12.59 7.44 15.76
CA GLY A 327 -13.52 8.56 15.86
C GLY A 327 -13.72 9.30 14.53
N SER A 328 -13.54 10.63 14.54
CA SER A 328 -13.64 11.48 13.34
C SER A 328 -12.52 11.29 12.31
N ASP A 329 -11.43 10.63 12.68
CA ASP A 329 -10.28 10.38 11.80
C ASP A 329 -10.48 9.13 10.93
N MET A 330 -11.65 8.50 11.01
CA MET A 330 -12.02 7.35 10.19
C MET A 330 -12.05 7.72 8.70
N THR A 331 -11.39 6.91 7.90
CA THR A 331 -11.29 7.06 6.45
C THR A 331 -11.93 5.89 5.72
N ARG A 332 -12.03 5.97 4.38
CA ARG A 332 -12.49 4.84 3.55
C ARG A 332 -11.65 3.58 3.76
N GLU A 333 -10.37 3.71 4.06
CA GLU A 333 -9.46 2.60 4.34
C GLU A 333 -9.79 1.86 5.65
N ASP A 334 -10.51 2.49 6.56
CA ASP A 334 -10.90 1.94 7.86
C ASP A 334 -12.26 1.20 7.83
N LEU A 335 -12.98 1.22 6.69
CA LEU A 335 -14.30 0.59 6.57
C LEU A 335 -14.31 -0.92 6.87
N TRP A 336 -13.17 -1.58 6.74
CA TRP A 336 -13.03 -2.96 7.16
C TRP A 336 -13.36 -3.17 8.65
N MET A 337 -13.03 -2.19 9.53
CA MET A 337 -13.36 -2.24 10.96
C MET A 337 -14.87 -2.24 11.19
N VAL A 338 -15.58 -1.38 10.46
CA VAL A 338 -17.05 -1.30 10.49
C VAL A 338 -17.67 -2.62 10.00
N ASN A 339 -17.09 -3.20 8.93
CA ASN A 339 -17.55 -4.48 8.41
C ASN A 339 -17.35 -5.62 9.43
N GLU A 340 -16.18 -5.70 10.07
CA GLU A 340 -15.90 -6.70 11.10
C GLU A 340 -16.83 -6.57 12.32
N MET A 341 -17.09 -5.35 12.76
CA MET A 341 -18.03 -5.06 13.83
C MET A 341 -19.45 -5.47 13.45
N GLY A 342 -19.92 -5.03 12.28
CA GLY A 342 -21.27 -5.38 11.81
C GLY A 342 -21.48 -6.88 11.62
N VAL A 343 -20.48 -7.60 11.09
CA VAL A 343 -20.51 -9.07 10.98
C VAL A 343 -20.59 -9.71 12.37
N SER A 344 -19.85 -9.21 13.35
CA SER A 344 -19.85 -9.73 14.72
C SER A 344 -21.21 -9.52 15.41
N LEU A 345 -21.79 -8.34 15.30
CA LEU A 345 -23.12 -8.02 15.81
C LEU A 345 -24.20 -8.93 15.16
N ARG A 346 -24.15 -9.09 13.85
CA ARG A 346 -25.08 -9.99 13.14
C ARG A 346 -24.95 -11.43 13.57
N LYS A 347 -23.74 -11.95 13.80
CA LYS A 347 -23.53 -13.31 14.34
C LYS A 347 -24.15 -13.50 15.71
N GLN A 348 -24.18 -12.46 16.54
CA GLN A 348 -24.83 -12.48 17.84
C GLN A 348 -26.37 -12.25 17.77
N GLY A 349 -26.91 -12.05 16.57
CA GLY A 349 -28.34 -11.77 16.36
C GLY A 349 -28.70 -10.29 16.55
N ASP A 350 -27.76 -9.42 16.87
CA ASP A 350 -27.98 -7.99 17.00
C ASP A 350 -27.90 -7.29 15.63
N TRP A 351 -28.89 -7.58 14.79
CA TRP A 351 -29.00 -6.92 13.47
C TRP A 351 -29.25 -5.41 13.58
N LYS A 352 -29.88 -4.94 14.69
CA LYS A 352 -30.15 -3.50 14.90
C LYS A 352 -28.85 -2.76 15.20
N GLY A 353 -28.02 -3.29 16.07
CA GLY A 353 -26.69 -2.75 16.34
C GLY A 353 -25.82 -2.72 15.07
N ALA A 354 -25.90 -3.77 14.24
CA ALA A 354 -25.20 -3.78 12.96
C ALA A 354 -25.67 -2.67 12.02
N VAL A 355 -27.00 -2.45 11.89
CA VAL A 355 -27.56 -1.35 11.09
C VAL A 355 -27.07 0.00 11.61
N GLN A 356 -27.08 0.21 12.93
CA GLN A 356 -26.58 1.45 13.52
C GLN A 356 -25.10 1.70 13.23
N THR A 357 -24.27 0.67 13.33
CA THR A 357 -22.83 0.74 13.01
C THR A 357 -22.61 1.13 11.54
N TYR A 358 -23.33 0.50 10.61
CA TYR A 358 -23.22 0.84 9.18
C TYR A 358 -23.75 2.25 8.88
N GLN A 359 -24.85 2.68 9.55
CA GLN A 359 -25.37 4.03 9.36
C GLN A 359 -24.39 5.10 9.82
N GLN A 360 -23.76 4.93 10.98
CA GLN A 360 -22.72 5.85 11.48
C GLN A 360 -21.55 5.98 10.50
N ALA A 361 -21.15 4.87 9.88
CA ALA A 361 -20.11 4.91 8.86
C ALA A 361 -20.57 5.61 7.56
N LEU A 362 -21.83 5.42 7.15
CA LEU A 362 -22.42 6.11 6.00
C LEU A 362 -22.59 7.61 6.22
N ASP A 363 -22.80 8.05 7.47
CA ASP A 363 -22.86 9.47 7.82
C ASP A 363 -21.50 10.18 7.62
N MET A 364 -20.39 9.43 7.80
CA MET A 364 -19.03 9.93 7.57
C MET A 364 -18.56 9.72 6.12
N ILE A 365 -18.94 8.61 5.51
CA ILE A 365 -18.51 8.20 4.16
C ILE A 365 -19.77 7.83 3.35
N PRO A 366 -20.49 8.83 2.81
CA PRO A 366 -21.72 8.59 2.06
C PRO A 366 -21.49 7.82 0.76
N ASN A 367 -22.53 7.13 0.30
CA ASN A 367 -22.56 6.41 -0.98
C ASN A 367 -21.53 5.27 -1.12
N GLU A 368 -21.21 4.60 -0.01
CA GLU A 368 -20.34 3.42 -0.04
C GLU A 368 -21.16 2.16 -0.29
N ALA A 369 -21.00 1.54 -1.48
CA ALA A 369 -21.81 0.40 -1.92
C ALA A 369 -21.74 -0.79 -0.95
N GLY A 370 -20.56 -1.11 -0.44
CA GLY A 370 -20.34 -2.21 0.51
C GLY A 370 -21.09 -2.02 1.83
N LEU A 371 -21.13 -0.79 2.35
CA LEU A 371 -21.88 -0.49 3.58
C LEU A 371 -23.40 -0.64 3.37
N HIS A 372 -23.95 -0.11 2.28
CA HIS A 372 -25.35 -0.29 1.94
C HIS A 372 -25.71 -1.77 1.77
N TYR A 373 -24.88 -2.56 1.07
CA TYR A 373 -25.08 -3.99 0.94
C TYR A 373 -25.10 -4.69 2.31
N ASN A 374 -24.13 -4.41 3.18
CA ASN A 374 -24.03 -5.03 4.50
C ASN A 374 -25.18 -4.62 5.43
N MET A 375 -25.66 -3.37 5.33
CA MET A 375 -26.84 -2.88 6.04
C MET A 375 -28.10 -3.59 5.53
N GLY A 376 -28.23 -3.79 4.22
CA GLY A 376 -29.28 -4.62 3.61
C GLY A 376 -29.29 -6.05 4.13
N MET A 377 -28.11 -6.67 4.29
CA MET A 377 -27.97 -8.01 4.89
C MET A 377 -28.37 -8.03 6.36
N ALA A 378 -28.10 -6.96 7.13
CA ALA A 378 -28.54 -6.85 8.51
C ALA A 378 -30.09 -6.75 8.60
N TYR A 379 -30.69 -5.91 7.77
CA TYR A 379 -32.17 -5.84 7.67
C TYR A 379 -32.79 -7.17 7.23
N ALA A 380 -32.19 -7.90 6.30
CA ALA A 380 -32.66 -9.22 5.87
C ALA A 380 -32.66 -10.22 7.03
N GLN A 381 -31.62 -10.21 7.86
CA GLN A 381 -31.56 -11.05 9.07
C GLN A 381 -32.64 -10.68 10.08
N GLY A 382 -32.97 -9.38 10.21
CA GLY A 382 -34.08 -8.87 11.01
C GLY A 382 -35.46 -9.13 10.42
N LYS A 383 -35.55 -9.80 9.24
CA LYS A 383 -36.78 -10.03 8.47
C LYS A 383 -37.44 -8.73 7.95
N GLU A 384 -36.71 -7.62 7.94
CA GLU A 384 -37.14 -6.33 7.40
C GLU A 384 -36.87 -6.27 5.88
N HIS A 385 -37.48 -7.20 5.12
CA HIS A 385 -37.15 -7.47 3.71
C HIS A 385 -37.28 -6.24 2.81
N TYR A 386 -38.28 -5.37 3.04
CA TYR A 386 -38.43 -4.12 2.27
C TYR A 386 -37.27 -3.17 2.49
N LYS A 387 -36.83 -2.98 3.74
CA LYS A 387 -35.67 -2.14 4.05
C LYS A 387 -34.38 -2.75 3.48
N ALA A 388 -34.25 -4.09 3.55
CA ALA A 388 -33.13 -4.77 2.94
C ALA A 388 -33.01 -4.49 1.43
N VAL A 389 -34.13 -4.59 0.69
CA VAL A 389 -34.18 -4.30 -0.75
C VAL A 389 -33.81 -2.84 -1.02
N CYS A 390 -34.36 -1.87 -0.27
CA CYS A 390 -33.99 -0.46 -0.42
C CYS A 390 -32.50 -0.23 -0.28
N GLU A 391 -31.85 -0.87 0.70
CA GLU A 391 -30.41 -0.72 0.88
C GLU A 391 -29.60 -1.43 -0.21
N PHE A 392 -30.04 -2.57 -0.72
CA PHE A 392 -29.41 -3.21 -1.90
C PHE A 392 -29.53 -2.36 -3.16
N GLU A 393 -30.67 -1.70 -3.38
CA GLU A 393 -30.83 -0.77 -4.49
C GLU A 393 -29.91 0.43 -4.39
N LYS A 394 -29.70 0.98 -3.17
CA LYS A 394 -28.71 2.04 -2.92
C LYS A 394 -27.28 1.53 -3.17
N ALA A 395 -26.95 0.31 -2.75
CA ALA A 395 -25.65 -0.29 -3.01
C ALA A 395 -25.37 -0.40 -4.52
N ILE A 396 -26.35 -0.88 -5.30
CA ILE A 396 -26.24 -1.02 -6.76
C ILE A 396 -26.17 0.36 -7.44
N ALA A 397 -26.90 1.34 -6.94
CA ALA A 397 -26.88 2.70 -7.45
C ALA A 397 -25.54 3.39 -7.17
N ALA A 398 -24.94 3.15 -6.00
CA ALA A 398 -23.62 3.68 -5.63
C ALA A 398 -22.49 3.06 -6.48
N SER A 399 -22.54 1.75 -6.72
CA SER A 399 -21.65 1.05 -7.64
C SER A 399 -22.30 -0.24 -8.17
N SER A 400 -22.57 -0.30 -9.47
CA SER A 400 -23.05 -1.52 -10.10
C SER A 400 -22.02 -2.66 -10.12
N GLU A 401 -20.74 -2.33 -9.94
CA GLU A 401 -19.62 -3.29 -9.91
C GLU A 401 -19.71 -4.22 -8.70
N ILE A 402 -20.39 -3.80 -7.61
CA ILE A 402 -20.60 -4.65 -6.43
C ILE A 402 -21.22 -6.01 -6.78
N LEU A 403 -22.09 -6.07 -7.78
CA LEU A 403 -22.69 -7.33 -8.26
C LEU A 403 -21.68 -8.26 -8.93
N GLN A 404 -20.48 -7.76 -9.29
CA GLN A 404 -19.42 -8.51 -9.98
C GLN A 404 -18.28 -8.94 -9.05
N GLU A 405 -18.25 -8.45 -7.82
CA GLU A 405 -17.19 -8.74 -6.84
C GLU A 405 -17.22 -10.22 -6.41
N SER A 406 -18.42 -10.79 -6.24
CA SER A 406 -18.60 -12.19 -5.82
C SER A 406 -19.97 -12.73 -6.23
N PRO A 407 -20.08 -14.00 -6.65
CA PRO A 407 -21.38 -14.62 -6.95
C PRO A 407 -22.31 -14.69 -5.73
N ILE A 408 -21.77 -14.59 -4.51
CA ILE A 408 -22.54 -14.60 -3.27
C ILE A 408 -23.39 -13.33 -3.13
N ILE A 409 -22.94 -12.19 -3.63
CA ILE A 409 -23.66 -10.91 -3.49
C ILE A 409 -25.00 -10.95 -4.23
N PRO A 410 -25.05 -11.17 -5.55
CA PRO A 410 -26.34 -11.30 -6.22
C PRO A 410 -27.18 -12.47 -5.69
N PHE A 411 -26.56 -13.60 -5.30
CA PHE A 411 -27.29 -14.69 -4.66
C PHE A 411 -28.02 -14.24 -3.39
N ASN A 412 -27.37 -13.54 -2.47
CA ASN A 412 -27.97 -13.07 -1.24
C ASN A 412 -29.10 -12.07 -1.50
N ILE A 413 -28.94 -11.15 -2.46
CA ILE A 413 -29.99 -10.22 -2.87
C ILE A 413 -31.19 -11.00 -3.39
N GLY A 414 -30.99 -11.96 -4.28
CA GLY A 414 -32.03 -12.82 -4.82
C GLY A 414 -32.77 -13.61 -3.73
N MET A 415 -32.06 -14.07 -2.69
CA MET A 415 -32.69 -14.78 -1.56
C MET A 415 -33.65 -13.88 -0.78
N VAL A 416 -33.37 -12.59 -0.63
CA VAL A 416 -34.30 -11.63 0.02
C VAL A 416 -35.55 -11.44 -0.86
N TYR A 417 -35.41 -11.30 -2.16
CA TYR A 417 -36.57 -11.25 -3.09
C TYR A 417 -37.38 -12.56 -3.07
N PHE A 418 -36.73 -13.71 -2.84
CA PHE A 418 -37.44 -14.98 -2.68
C PHE A 418 -38.36 -15.00 -1.44
N GLN A 419 -37.89 -14.42 -0.31
CA GLN A 419 -38.73 -14.27 0.88
C GLN A 419 -39.93 -13.34 0.67
N MET A 420 -39.84 -12.45 -0.30
CA MET A 420 -40.93 -11.54 -0.71
C MET A 420 -41.80 -12.12 -1.82
N ASN A 421 -41.57 -13.34 -2.25
CA ASN A 421 -42.23 -14.03 -3.37
C ASN A 421 -42.14 -13.29 -4.73
N ARG A 422 -41.04 -12.53 -4.94
CA ARG A 422 -40.75 -11.77 -6.16
C ARG A 422 -39.87 -12.60 -7.10
N LEU A 423 -40.47 -13.59 -7.73
CA LEU A 423 -39.75 -14.67 -8.47
C LEU A 423 -38.97 -14.17 -9.69
N GLN A 424 -39.41 -13.10 -10.36
CA GLN A 424 -38.71 -12.52 -11.51
C GLN A 424 -37.36 -11.94 -11.10
N GLU A 425 -37.33 -11.22 -9.98
CA GLU A 425 -36.09 -10.65 -9.43
C GLU A 425 -35.15 -11.76 -8.92
N VAL A 426 -35.70 -12.81 -8.32
CA VAL A 426 -34.92 -13.99 -7.95
C VAL A 426 -34.17 -14.54 -9.14
N GLU A 427 -34.90 -14.82 -10.24
CA GLU A 427 -34.31 -15.35 -11.46
C GLU A 427 -33.22 -14.45 -12.03
N ARG A 428 -33.47 -13.11 -12.06
CA ARG A 428 -32.51 -12.12 -12.52
C ARG A 428 -31.21 -12.21 -11.75
N PHE A 429 -31.26 -12.18 -10.40
CA PHE A 429 -30.08 -12.18 -9.56
C PHE A 429 -29.35 -13.52 -9.54
N MET A 430 -30.09 -14.68 -9.62
CA MET A 430 -29.47 -16.00 -9.77
C MET A 430 -28.70 -16.11 -11.09
N LYS A 431 -29.24 -15.57 -12.20
CA LYS A 431 -28.52 -15.52 -13.48
C LYS A 431 -27.23 -14.71 -13.42
N ILE A 432 -27.21 -13.59 -12.66
CA ILE A 432 -25.98 -12.80 -12.43
C ILE A 432 -24.96 -13.66 -11.66
N ALA A 433 -25.38 -14.33 -10.58
CA ALA A 433 -24.51 -15.20 -9.81
C ALA A 433 -23.88 -16.32 -10.66
N LEU A 434 -24.68 -16.98 -11.51
CA LEU A 434 -24.23 -18.06 -12.41
C LEU A 434 -23.35 -17.56 -13.56
N LYS A 435 -23.52 -16.31 -13.98
CA LYS A 435 -22.61 -15.68 -14.95
C LYS A 435 -21.20 -15.51 -14.38
N LEU A 436 -21.10 -15.21 -13.09
CA LEU A 436 -19.81 -15.05 -12.38
C LEU A 436 -19.18 -16.42 -12.04
N ASP A 437 -19.98 -17.34 -11.57
CA ASP A 437 -19.57 -18.72 -11.28
C ASP A 437 -20.59 -19.72 -11.82
N PRO A 438 -20.36 -20.31 -13.03
CA PRO A 438 -21.23 -21.31 -13.59
C PRO A 438 -21.36 -22.59 -12.74
N GLY A 439 -20.44 -22.83 -11.80
CA GLY A 439 -20.46 -23.93 -10.86
C GLY A 439 -21.22 -23.66 -9.55
N PHE A 440 -21.85 -22.49 -9.39
CA PHE A 440 -22.50 -22.13 -8.13
C PHE A 440 -23.82 -22.89 -7.91
N GLU A 441 -23.71 -24.09 -7.34
CA GLU A 441 -24.83 -25.06 -7.17
C GLU A 441 -26.03 -24.48 -6.42
N ARG A 442 -25.80 -23.59 -5.43
CA ARG A 442 -26.90 -22.96 -4.68
C ARG A 442 -27.79 -22.08 -5.56
N ALA A 443 -27.23 -21.39 -6.54
CA ALA A 443 -27.99 -20.57 -7.47
C ALA A 443 -28.73 -21.44 -8.52
N LYS A 444 -28.12 -22.54 -9.01
CA LYS A 444 -28.79 -23.52 -9.89
C LYS A 444 -30.01 -24.10 -9.23
N SER A 445 -29.84 -24.64 -8.02
CA SER A 445 -30.94 -25.23 -7.25
C SER A 445 -32.08 -24.23 -6.98
N MET A 446 -31.76 -22.95 -6.82
CA MET A 446 -32.77 -21.91 -6.64
C MET A 446 -33.55 -21.65 -7.93
N ILE A 447 -32.92 -21.64 -9.11
CA ILE A 447 -33.61 -21.51 -10.41
C ILE A 447 -34.54 -22.70 -10.66
N GLU A 448 -34.09 -23.92 -10.39
CA GLU A 448 -34.93 -25.11 -10.50
C GLU A 448 -36.17 -25.04 -9.60
N LYS A 449 -35.97 -24.58 -8.36
CA LYS A 449 -37.03 -24.43 -7.37
C LYS A 449 -38.08 -23.38 -7.75
N ILE A 450 -37.69 -22.27 -8.39
CA ILE A 450 -38.66 -21.28 -8.86
C ILE A 450 -39.38 -21.73 -10.15
N GLY A 451 -38.67 -22.47 -11.04
CA GLY A 451 -39.29 -23.05 -12.24
C GLY A 451 -40.39 -24.03 -11.88
N SER A 452 -40.18 -24.89 -10.88
CA SER A 452 -41.20 -25.84 -10.41
C SER A 452 -42.37 -25.22 -9.62
N LYS A 453 -42.33 -23.94 -9.29
CA LYS A 453 -43.42 -23.17 -8.65
C LYS A 453 -44.24 -22.37 -9.67
N ALA A 454 -43.74 -22.21 -10.88
CA ALA A 454 -44.43 -21.49 -11.97
C ALA A 454 -45.33 -22.39 -12.83
N ASP A 455 -45.11 -23.69 -12.74
CA ASP A 455 -45.98 -24.74 -13.25
C ASP A 455 -47.02 -25.17 -12.18
#